data_4a6854bde4ad776e7ae0e6c420b526ef
#
_entry.id   4a6854bde4ad776e7ae0e6c420b526ef
#
_cell.length_a   1.000
_cell.length_b   1.000
_cell.length_c   1.000
_cell.angle_alpha   90.00
_cell.angle_beta   90.00
_cell.angle_gamma   90.00
#
_symmetry.space_group_name_H-M   'P 1'
#
loop_
_entity.id
_entity.type
_entity.pdbx_description
1 polymer ?
#
loop_
_entity_poly.entity_id
_entity_poly.type
_entity_poly.pdbx_seq_one_letter_code
_entity_poly.pdbx_strand_id
1 'polypeptide(L)'
;MDGVDGNVGQGVSGGSDERPEARLDQAVRVAEQALIEFEIAVETFRVEVENFSRLHHQKLGPMYARLDELDAQIAEARAARTGDPEDVRRAQEARAAVMPMPGVDELFHEWVDSDGLSAEAAAMLTDRPVQPPKRVRPSDEVRKLYRDLARQAHPDLARDDAERARREEFITRVNAAYARGDEALLRELSAEWAAGPVQEQRLTPSEELYARLEWLAQRKEMLSLVARDLEESAIGAMLRMAPDDPDRLLEEIAEQLLAQVAEREAALAALVG
;
A
#
# COMPACT_ATOMS: atom_id res chain seq x y z
N MET A 1 -6.77 76.23 -44.46
CA MET A 1 -7.71 75.13 -44.75
C MET A 1 -6.94 73.84 -44.53
N ASP A 2 -7.19 73.34 -43.47
CA ASP A 2 -7.57 71.99 -43.06
C ASP A 2 -6.44 71.01 -43.18
N GLY A 3 -5.83 70.48 -42.20
CA GLY A 3 -6.36 69.98 -40.97
C GLY A 3 -6.73 68.53 -41.22
N VAL A 4 -5.91 67.60 -40.89
CA VAL A 4 -6.39 66.25 -40.49
C VAL A 4 -5.37 65.61 -39.60
N ASP A 5 -5.82 65.38 -38.43
CA ASP A 5 -5.27 64.49 -37.43
C ASP A 5 -5.07 63.09 -37.93
N GLY A 6 -3.95 62.49 -37.59
CA GLY A 6 -3.64 61.10 -37.68
C GLY A 6 -3.34 60.56 -36.33
N ASN A 7 -4.35 60.25 -35.57
CA ASN A 7 -4.23 59.45 -34.40
C ASN A 7 -3.98 58.00 -34.78
N VAL A 8 -2.83 57.45 -34.47
CA VAL A 8 -2.62 56.02 -34.45
C VAL A 8 -1.72 55.64 -33.33
N GLY A 9 -2.14 54.75 -32.57
CA GLY A 9 -1.19 54.00 -31.83
C GLY A 9 -1.65 53.51 -30.52
N GLN A 10 -2.66 52.73 -30.53
CA GLN A 10 -2.84 51.79 -29.46
C GLN A 10 -1.91 50.62 -29.64
N GLY A 11 -0.80 50.68 -28.97
CA GLY A 11 0.05 49.55 -28.74
C GLY A 11 -0.69 48.53 -27.88
N VAL A 12 -1.02 47.41 -28.48
CA VAL A 12 -1.38 46.21 -27.76
C VAL A 12 -0.10 45.69 -27.10
N SER A 13 0.13 46.09 -25.88
CA SER A 13 1.15 45.53 -25.03
C SER A 13 0.44 44.82 -23.88
N GLY A 14 0.20 43.59 -24.04
CA GLY A 14 -0.41 42.71 -23.05
C GLY A 14 0.21 41.32 -23.07
N GLY A 15 1.49 41.21 -23.36
CA GLY A 15 2.26 40.01 -23.07
C GLY A 15 2.93 40.22 -21.74
N SER A 16 2.44 39.63 -20.68
CA SER A 16 3.12 39.56 -19.41
C SER A 16 4.47 38.91 -19.64
N ASP A 17 5.49 39.73 -19.69
CA ASP A 17 6.90 39.32 -19.69
C ASP A 17 7.21 38.84 -18.25
N GLU A 18 6.65 37.68 -17.91
CA GLU A 18 6.99 36.99 -16.65
C GLU A 18 8.49 36.71 -16.71
N ARG A 19 9.22 37.26 -15.76
CA ARG A 19 10.66 37.04 -15.62
C ARG A 19 10.93 35.52 -15.70
N PRO A 20 12.02 35.08 -16.39
CA PRO A 20 12.34 33.65 -16.50
C PRO A 20 12.36 32.92 -15.15
N GLU A 21 12.78 33.60 -14.10
CA GLU A 21 12.78 33.11 -12.72
C GLU A 21 11.36 32.83 -12.18
N ALA A 22 10.39 33.70 -12.50
CA ALA A 22 9.00 33.49 -12.08
C ALA A 22 8.37 32.27 -12.75
N ARG A 23 8.72 32.02 -14.03
CA ARG A 23 8.28 30.80 -14.74
C ARG A 23 8.91 29.54 -14.16
N LEU A 24 10.19 29.62 -13.77
CA LEU A 24 10.91 28.51 -13.16
C LEU A 24 10.35 28.20 -11.77
N ASP A 25 10.10 29.20 -10.94
CA ASP A 25 9.47 29.05 -9.64
C ASP A 25 8.06 28.43 -9.77
N GLN A 26 7.29 28.88 -10.75
CA GLN A 26 5.99 28.26 -11.03
C GLN A 26 6.13 26.80 -11.46
N ALA A 27 7.13 26.45 -12.27
CA ALA A 27 7.38 25.07 -12.69
C ALA A 27 7.76 24.18 -11.49
N VAL A 28 8.60 24.67 -10.57
CA VAL A 28 8.94 23.98 -9.32
C VAL A 28 7.68 23.69 -8.49
N ARG A 29 6.85 24.70 -8.26
CA ARG A 29 5.60 24.52 -7.49
C ARG A 29 4.67 23.49 -8.11
N VAL A 30 4.52 23.51 -9.42
CA VAL A 30 3.70 22.52 -10.14
C VAL A 30 4.29 21.12 -10.02
N ALA A 31 5.62 21.00 -10.12
CA ALA A 31 6.30 19.72 -9.96
C ALA A 31 6.21 19.19 -8.52
N GLU A 32 6.37 20.05 -7.52
CA GLU A 32 6.18 19.70 -6.10
C GLU A 32 4.76 19.20 -5.84
N GLN A 33 3.76 19.94 -6.32
CA GLN A 33 2.38 19.53 -6.17
C GLN A 33 2.10 18.17 -6.85
N ALA A 34 2.64 17.98 -8.05
CA ALA A 34 2.48 16.72 -8.78
C ALA A 34 3.17 15.54 -8.07
N LEU A 35 4.34 15.77 -7.47
CA LEU A 35 5.06 14.76 -6.68
C LEU A 35 4.26 14.39 -5.43
N ILE A 36 3.79 15.37 -4.68
CA ILE A 36 2.96 15.14 -3.48
C ILE A 36 1.71 14.32 -3.81
N GLU A 37 1.00 14.66 -4.91
CA GLU A 37 -0.17 13.89 -5.36
C GLU A 37 0.21 12.44 -5.71
N PHE A 38 1.36 12.27 -6.34
CA PHE A 38 1.84 10.94 -6.70
C PHE A 38 2.25 10.12 -5.46
N GLU A 39 2.97 10.71 -4.50
CA GLU A 39 3.30 10.03 -3.23
C GLU A 39 2.04 9.62 -2.46
N ILE A 40 1.03 10.50 -2.41
CA ILE A 40 -0.26 10.19 -1.80
C ILE A 40 -0.93 9.00 -2.49
N ALA A 41 -0.90 8.96 -3.81
CA ALA A 41 -1.49 7.86 -4.58
C ALA A 41 -0.76 6.53 -4.31
N VAL A 42 0.57 6.54 -4.33
CA VAL A 42 1.40 5.36 -4.04
C VAL A 42 1.18 4.86 -2.61
N GLU A 43 1.17 5.77 -1.62
CA GLU A 43 0.92 5.39 -0.22
C GLU A 43 -0.49 4.85 -0.02
N THR A 44 -1.49 5.45 -0.67
CA THR A 44 -2.87 4.95 -0.63
C THR A 44 -2.95 3.51 -1.17
N PHE A 45 -2.32 3.28 -2.33
CA PHE A 45 -2.30 1.95 -2.94
C PHE A 45 -1.49 0.94 -2.10
N ARG A 46 -0.37 1.35 -1.51
CA ARG A 46 0.41 0.52 -0.59
C ARG A 46 -0.45 0.02 0.59
N VAL A 47 -1.18 0.92 1.22
CA VAL A 47 -2.08 0.56 2.33
C VAL A 47 -3.18 -0.40 1.86
N GLU A 48 -3.72 -0.21 0.67
CA GLU A 48 -4.71 -1.12 0.09
C GLU A 48 -4.12 -2.53 -0.16
N VAL A 49 -2.90 -2.61 -0.72
CA VAL A 49 -2.18 -3.87 -0.94
C VAL A 49 -1.90 -4.59 0.37
N GLU A 50 -1.38 -3.89 1.38
CA GLU A 50 -1.09 -4.48 2.70
C GLU A 50 -2.35 -4.99 3.40
N ASN A 51 -3.44 -4.23 3.37
CA ASN A 51 -4.71 -4.63 3.96
C ASN A 51 -5.30 -5.86 3.25
N PHE A 52 -5.27 -5.87 1.92
CA PHE A 52 -5.76 -7.00 1.14
C PHE A 52 -4.87 -8.24 1.30
N SER A 53 -3.55 -8.08 1.38
CA SER A 53 -2.61 -9.17 1.65
C SER A 53 -2.92 -9.87 2.98
N ARG A 54 -3.16 -9.11 4.04
CA ARG A 54 -3.55 -9.67 5.35
C ARG A 54 -4.86 -10.47 5.24
N LEU A 55 -5.87 -9.91 4.60
CA LEU A 55 -7.16 -10.57 4.43
C LEU A 55 -7.03 -11.84 3.57
N HIS A 56 -6.25 -11.79 2.49
CA HIS A 56 -5.93 -12.94 1.65
C HIS A 56 -5.29 -14.07 2.46
N HIS A 57 -4.24 -13.75 3.23
CA HIS A 57 -3.57 -14.74 4.08
C HIS A 57 -4.50 -15.36 5.12
N GLN A 58 -5.30 -14.55 5.79
CA GLN A 58 -6.23 -15.03 6.81
C GLN A 58 -7.34 -15.92 6.22
N LYS A 59 -7.88 -15.54 5.07
CA LYS A 59 -9.01 -16.26 4.48
C LYS A 59 -8.57 -17.51 3.72
N LEU A 60 -7.49 -17.41 2.95
CA LEU A 60 -7.08 -18.49 2.03
C LEU A 60 -5.91 -19.35 2.56
N GLY A 61 -5.09 -18.80 3.47
CA GLY A 61 -3.94 -19.52 4.03
C GLY A 61 -4.28 -20.91 4.59
N PRO A 62 -5.31 -21.05 5.43
CA PRO A 62 -5.71 -22.37 5.94
C PRO A 62 -6.14 -23.36 4.83
N MET A 63 -6.72 -22.87 3.72
CA MET A 63 -7.14 -23.70 2.61
C MET A 63 -5.95 -24.20 1.79
N TYR A 64 -4.96 -23.34 1.56
CA TYR A 64 -3.71 -23.75 0.92
C TYR A 64 -2.96 -24.77 1.77
N ALA A 65 -2.81 -24.51 3.07
CA ALA A 65 -2.18 -25.47 3.99
C ALA A 65 -2.91 -26.83 4.01
N ARG A 66 -4.25 -26.83 3.93
CA ARG A 66 -5.04 -28.05 3.85
C ARG A 66 -4.81 -28.79 2.54
N LEU A 67 -4.71 -28.09 1.42
CA LEU A 67 -4.40 -28.70 0.11
C LEU A 67 -3.02 -29.34 0.12
N ASP A 68 -2.00 -28.64 0.61
CA ASP A 68 -0.63 -29.16 0.70
C ASP A 68 -0.58 -30.41 1.57
N GLU A 69 -1.26 -30.43 2.70
CA GLU A 69 -1.36 -31.59 3.58
C GLU A 69 -2.07 -32.76 2.90
N LEU A 70 -3.17 -32.53 2.18
CA LEU A 70 -3.89 -33.56 1.44
C LEU A 70 -3.05 -34.13 0.29
N ASP A 71 -2.33 -33.28 -0.44
CA ASP A 71 -1.47 -33.72 -1.53
C ASP A 71 -0.30 -34.57 -0.99
N ALA A 72 0.26 -34.24 0.17
CA ALA A 72 1.26 -35.08 0.85
C ALA A 72 0.67 -36.42 1.28
N GLN A 73 -0.51 -36.44 1.92
CA GLN A 73 -1.20 -37.69 2.32
C GLN A 73 -1.54 -38.57 1.12
N ILE A 74 -1.98 -37.99 0.01
CA ILE A 74 -2.26 -38.73 -1.24
C ILE A 74 -0.97 -39.36 -1.79
N ALA A 75 0.13 -38.63 -1.80
CA ALA A 75 1.43 -39.12 -2.23
C ALA A 75 1.92 -40.29 -1.35
N GLU A 76 1.79 -40.17 -0.03
CA GLU A 76 2.12 -41.20 0.96
C GLU A 76 1.24 -42.45 0.77
N ALA A 77 -0.06 -42.29 0.59
CA ALA A 77 -0.99 -43.41 0.35
C ALA A 77 -0.67 -44.14 -0.96
N ARG A 78 -0.28 -43.41 -2.01
CA ARG A 78 0.17 -44.04 -3.28
C ARG A 78 1.47 -44.82 -3.08
N ALA A 79 2.46 -44.22 -2.45
CA ALA A 79 3.73 -44.87 -2.16
C ALA A 79 3.55 -46.16 -1.35
N ALA A 80 2.69 -46.11 -0.33
CA ALA A 80 2.37 -47.32 0.48
C ALA A 80 1.70 -48.41 -0.33
N ARG A 81 0.89 -48.08 -1.34
CA ARG A 81 0.18 -49.03 -2.17
C ARG A 81 1.04 -49.60 -3.29
N THR A 82 1.88 -48.82 -3.91
CA THR A 82 2.70 -49.22 -5.05
C THR A 82 4.03 -49.87 -4.64
N GLY A 83 4.63 -49.37 -3.57
CA GLY A 83 6.00 -49.69 -3.16
C GLY A 83 7.07 -49.19 -4.16
N ASP A 84 6.68 -48.40 -5.15
CA ASP A 84 7.58 -47.86 -6.17
C ASP A 84 8.54 -46.83 -5.53
N PRO A 85 9.85 -46.96 -5.74
CA PRO A 85 10.84 -46.00 -5.23
C PRO A 85 10.59 -44.54 -5.67
N GLU A 86 10.00 -44.36 -6.85
CA GLU A 86 9.65 -43.05 -7.36
C GLU A 86 8.46 -42.44 -6.61
N ASP A 87 7.45 -43.21 -6.30
CA ASP A 87 6.32 -42.79 -5.50
C ASP A 87 6.75 -42.49 -4.06
N VAL A 88 7.67 -43.28 -3.49
CA VAL A 88 8.26 -43.02 -2.17
C VAL A 88 9.02 -41.70 -2.16
N ARG A 89 9.80 -41.40 -3.20
CA ARG A 89 10.51 -40.10 -3.32
C ARG A 89 9.54 -38.95 -3.40
N ARG A 90 8.50 -39.05 -4.24
CA ARG A 90 7.46 -38.01 -4.36
C ARG A 90 6.73 -37.74 -3.03
N ALA A 91 6.45 -38.80 -2.29
CA ALA A 91 5.83 -38.67 -0.98
C ALA A 91 6.72 -37.91 0.02
N GLN A 92 8.04 -38.20 0.01
CA GLN A 92 9.02 -37.49 0.85
C GLN A 92 9.15 -36.02 0.44
N GLU A 93 9.21 -35.71 -0.86
CA GLU A 93 9.25 -34.36 -1.38
C GLU A 93 7.97 -33.57 -1.02
N ALA A 94 6.79 -34.17 -1.21
CA ALA A 94 5.53 -33.56 -0.86
C ALA A 94 5.42 -33.31 0.65
N ARG A 95 5.83 -34.25 1.49
CA ARG A 95 5.83 -34.07 2.96
C ARG A 95 6.83 -32.99 3.41
N ALA A 96 7.99 -32.90 2.77
CA ALA A 96 8.97 -31.86 3.06
C ALA A 96 8.52 -30.45 2.61
N ALA A 97 7.66 -30.39 1.61
CA ALA A 97 7.08 -29.14 1.12
C ALA A 97 5.93 -28.62 2.01
N VAL A 98 5.28 -29.50 2.75
CA VAL A 98 4.29 -29.08 3.76
C VAL A 98 5.03 -28.28 4.83
N MET A 99 4.80 -26.98 4.84
CA MET A 99 5.36 -26.13 5.90
C MET A 99 4.86 -26.64 7.25
N PRO A 100 5.76 -27.01 8.18
CA PRO A 100 5.32 -27.32 9.53
C PRO A 100 4.55 -26.11 10.04
N MET A 101 3.29 -26.31 10.46
CA MET A 101 2.64 -25.32 11.29
C MET A 101 3.57 -25.10 12.47
N PRO A 102 4.09 -23.90 12.69
CA PRO A 102 4.92 -23.65 13.85
C PRO A 102 4.15 -24.15 15.07
N GLY A 103 4.82 -24.95 15.89
CA GLY A 103 4.21 -25.47 17.11
C GLY A 103 3.68 -24.28 17.91
N VAL A 104 2.58 -24.48 18.63
CA VAL A 104 1.99 -23.42 19.48
C VAL A 104 3.09 -22.77 20.34
N ASP A 105 4.09 -23.55 20.78
CA ASP A 105 5.23 -23.09 21.58
C ASP A 105 6.21 -22.18 20.81
N GLU A 106 6.42 -22.39 19.51
CA GLU A 106 7.27 -21.54 18.67
C GLU A 106 6.59 -20.20 18.34
N LEU A 107 5.29 -20.21 18.09
CA LEU A 107 4.47 -19.01 17.96
C LEU A 107 4.46 -18.18 19.24
N PHE A 108 4.53 -18.84 20.42
CA PHE A 108 4.58 -18.15 21.70
C PHE A 108 5.93 -17.48 21.97
N HIS A 109 7.06 -18.07 21.53
CA HIS A 109 8.40 -17.49 21.80
C HIS A 109 8.68 -16.24 20.99
N GLU A 110 8.20 -16.16 19.75
CA GLU A 110 8.34 -14.96 18.92
C GLU A 110 7.37 -13.83 19.31
N TRP A 111 6.32 -14.14 20.06
CA TRP A 111 5.23 -13.20 20.38
C TRP A 111 5.27 -12.63 21.80
N VAL A 112 5.95 -13.29 22.71
CA VAL A 112 6.14 -12.76 24.08
C VAL A 112 7.01 -11.50 24.08
N ASP A 113 7.84 -11.31 23.07
CA ASP A 113 8.69 -10.12 22.89
C ASP A 113 8.00 -8.96 22.12
N SER A 114 6.80 -9.15 21.58
CA SER A 114 6.00 -8.09 20.95
C SER A 114 4.71 -7.85 21.73
N ASP A 115 4.54 -6.67 22.24
CA ASP A 115 3.41 -5.99 22.92
C ASP A 115 2.02 -6.69 22.99
N GLY A 116 1.95 -7.96 23.36
CA GLY A 116 0.71 -8.65 23.65
C GLY A 116 0.21 -9.62 22.58
N LEU A 117 -0.54 -10.63 23.02
CA LEU A 117 -1.19 -11.62 22.15
C LEU A 117 -2.10 -10.92 21.13
N SER A 118 -1.87 -11.16 19.82
CA SER A 118 -2.80 -10.70 18.77
C SER A 118 -4.17 -11.38 18.98
N ALA A 119 -5.21 -10.77 18.39
CA ALA A 119 -6.57 -11.31 18.48
C ALA A 119 -6.66 -12.75 17.92
N GLU A 120 -5.80 -13.08 16.93
CA GLU A 120 -5.71 -14.39 16.30
C GLU A 120 -5.14 -15.45 17.27
N ALA A 121 -4.08 -15.10 18.01
CA ALA A 121 -3.50 -16.00 19.00
C ALA A 121 -4.43 -16.24 20.18
N ALA A 122 -5.12 -15.21 20.63
CA ALA A 122 -6.14 -15.33 21.67
C ALA A 122 -7.31 -16.23 21.20
N ALA A 123 -7.66 -16.17 19.93
CA ALA A 123 -8.71 -16.99 19.34
C ALA A 123 -8.28 -18.45 19.17
N MET A 124 -7.04 -18.73 18.76
CA MET A 124 -6.48 -20.10 18.75
C MET A 124 -6.47 -20.74 20.13
N LEU A 125 -6.17 -19.97 21.17
CA LEU A 125 -6.16 -20.46 22.55
C LEU A 125 -7.55 -20.66 23.15
N THR A 126 -8.56 -19.92 22.67
CA THR A 126 -9.91 -19.93 23.25
C THR A 126 -10.92 -20.74 22.44
N ASP A 127 -10.48 -21.38 21.34
CA ASP A 127 -11.34 -22.12 20.39
C ASP A 127 -12.53 -21.28 19.87
N ARG A 128 -12.35 -19.96 19.83
CA ARG A 128 -13.34 -19.02 19.27
C ARG A 128 -13.00 -18.68 17.86
N PRO A 129 -13.97 -18.68 16.93
CA PRO A 129 -13.72 -18.28 15.54
C PRO A 129 -13.20 -16.84 15.51
N VAL A 130 -12.03 -16.64 14.88
CA VAL A 130 -11.50 -15.30 14.61
C VAL A 130 -12.47 -14.60 13.67
N GLN A 131 -13.04 -13.49 14.12
CA GLN A 131 -13.62 -12.57 13.16
C GLN A 131 -12.43 -11.90 12.44
N PRO A 132 -12.31 -12.07 11.10
CA PRO A 132 -11.26 -11.39 10.37
C PRO A 132 -11.35 -9.89 10.68
N PRO A 133 -10.21 -9.21 10.91
CA PRO A 133 -10.22 -7.79 11.11
C PRO A 133 -10.95 -7.16 9.92
N LYS A 134 -11.97 -6.36 10.21
CA LYS A 134 -12.72 -5.66 9.17
C LYS A 134 -11.70 -4.91 8.34
N ARG A 135 -11.72 -5.14 7.03
CA ARG A 135 -10.93 -4.36 6.09
C ARG A 135 -11.23 -2.90 6.36
N VAL A 136 -10.21 -2.16 6.80
CA VAL A 136 -10.32 -0.72 6.95
C VAL A 136 -10.24 -0.13 5.54
N ARG A 137 -11.41 -0.02 4.89
CA ARG A 137 -11.50 0.78 3.66
C ARG A 137 -11.69 2.23 4.12
N PRO A 138 -10.67 3.10 3.99
CA PRO A 138 -10.80 4.47 4.43
C PRO A 138 -11.99 5.14 3.74
N SER A 139 -12.85 5.80 4.52
CA SER A 139 -13.97 6.56 3.97
C SER A 139 -13.48 7.68 3.04
N ASP A 140 -14.33 8.20 2.17
CA ASP A 140 -13.97 9.31 1.29
C ASP A 140 -13.54 10.55 2.11
N GLU A 141 -14.08 10.72 3.30
CA GLU A 141 -13.72 11.77 4.24
C GLU A 141 -12.31 11.58 4.80
N VAL A 142 -11.97 10.38 5.22
CA VAL A 142 -10.62 10.00 5.67
C VAL A 142 -9.60 10.19 4.55
N ARG A 143 -9.93 9.80 3.32
CA ARG A 143 -9.06 10.00 2.15
C ARG A 143 -8.85 11.50 1.85
N LYS A 144 -9.91 12.30 2.00
CA LYS A 144 -9.82 13.75 1.80
C LYS A 144 -8.92 14.38 2.85
N LEU A 145 -9.16 14.11 4.13
CA LEU A 145 -8.35 14.61 5.25
C LEU A 145 -6.87 14.23 5.08
N TYR A 146 -6.60 12.98 4.75
CA TYR A 146 -5.24 12.50 4.50
C TYR A 146 -4.56 13.29 3.38
N ARG A 147 -5.20 13.43 2.21
CA ARG A 147 -4.64 14.18 1.08
C ARG A 147 -4.37 15.64 1.42
N ASP A 148 -5.29 16.27 2.14
CA ASP A 148 -5.13 17.68 2.52
C ASP A 148 -3.97 17.87 3.50
N LEU A 149 -3.83 16.97 4.49
CA LEU A 149 -2.70 16.96 5.42
C LEU A 149 -1.37 16.66 4.72
N ALA A 150 -1.33 15.65 3.87
CA ALA A 150 -0.12 15.27 3.15
C ALA A 150 0.38 16.41 2.25
N ARG A 151 -0.52 17.11 1.55
CA ARG A 151 -0.13 18.29 0.74
C ARG A 151 0.44 19.43 1.58
N GLN A 152 -0.16 19.71 2.74
CA GLN A 152 0.24 20.84 3.58
C GLN A 152 1.53 20.56 4.34
N ALA A 153 1.69 19.33 4.82
CA ALA A 153 2.79 18.94 5.71
C ALA A 153 3.93 18.19 5.00
N HIS A 154 3.94 18.17 3.65
CA HIS A 154 4.93 17.41 2.91
C HIS A 154 6.37 17.82 3.26
N PRO A 155 7.29 16.85 3.53
CA PRO A 155 8.68 17.15 3.87
C PRO A 155 9.42 17.96 2.81
N ASP A 156 9.05 17.80 1.54
CA ASP A 156 9.68 18.49 0.42
C ASP A 156 9.37 20.00 0.37
N LEU A 157 8.38 20.45 1.13
CA LEU A 157 8.08 21.87 1.29
C LEU A 157 8.90 22.52 2.42
N ALA A 158 9.79 21.76 3.06
CA ALA A 158 10.65 22.26 4.12
C ALA A 158 11.72 23.21 3.57
N ARG A 159 12.02 24.25 4.34
CA ARG A 159 13.01 25.30 4.02
C ARG A 159 14.39 24.99 4.58
N ASP A 160 14.45 24.22 5.65
CA ASP A 160 15.67 23.79 6.31
C ASP A 160 15.54 22.36 6.87
N ASP A 161 16.64 21.80 7.33
CA ASP A 161 16.69 20.43 7.82
C ASP A 161 15.86 20.21 9.09
N ALA A 162 15.76 21.23 9.95
CA ALA A 162 14.94 21.14 11.17
C ALA A 162 13.45 21.10 10.85
N GLU A 163 13.01 21.93 9.92
CA GLU A 163 11.64 21.88 9.42
C GLU A 163 11.35 20.56 8.68
N ARG A 164 12.30 20.05 7.92
CA ARG A 164 12.19 18.75 7.23
C ARG A 164 11.96 17.62 8.22
N ALA A 165 12.81 17.50 9.24
CA ALA A 165 12.68 16.47 10.26
C ALA A 165 11.31 16.53 10.97
N ARG A 166 10.84 17.72 11.32
CA ARG A 166 9.52 17.92 11.93
C ARG A 166 8.38 17.48 11.01
N ARG A 167 8.46 17.78 9.70
CA ARG A 167 7.46 17.39 8.71
C ARG A 167 7.46 15.89 8.49
N GLU A 168 8.62 15.25 8.45
CA GLU A 168 8.78 13.79 8.33
C GLU A 168 8.14 13.09 9.53
N GLU A 169 8.39 13.52 10.75
CA GLU A 169 7.75 12.99 11.94
C GLU A 169 6.23 13.15 11.89
N PHE A 170 5.77 14.33 11.50
CA PHE A 170 4.34 14.61 11.39
C PHE A 170 3.66 13.73 10.34
N ILE A 171 4.23 13.61 9.13
CA ILE A 171 3.70 12.76 8.06
C ILE A 171 3.69 11.28 8.47
N THR A 172 4.67 10.82 9.22
CA THR A 172 4.67 9.45 9.77
C THR A 172 3.43 9.20 10.65
N ARG A 173 3.06 10.17 11.50
CA ARG A 173 1.84 10.09 12.32
C ARG A 173 0.57 10.11 11.46
N VAL A 174 0.53 10.93 10.43
CA VAL A 174 -0.59 11.02 9.48
C VAL A 174 -0.77 9.71 8.72
N ASN A 175 0.31 9.12 8.21
CA ASN A 175 0.28 7.83 7.52
C ASN A 175 -0.22 6.70 8.44
N ALA A 176 0.27 6.67 9.68
CA ALA A 176 -0.19 5.69 10.66
C ALA A 176 -1.67 5.84 11.01
N ALA A 177 -2.19 7.06 11.12
CA ALA A 177 -3.62 7.31 11.33
C ALA A 177 -4.46 6.88 10.13
N TYR A 178 -3.98 7.17 8.92
CA TYR A 178 -4.64 6.78 7.67
C TYR A 178 -4.71 5.25 7.49
N ALA A 179 -3.61 4.54 7.76
CA ALA A 179 -3.55 3.09 7.67
C ALA A 179 -4.56 2.40 8.60
N ARG A 180 -4.87 3.03 9.75
CA ARG A 180 -5.90 2.55 10.70
C ARG A 180 -7.31 3.04 10.37
N GLY A 181 -7.48 3.95 9.41
CA GLY A 181 -8.74 4.61 9.13
C GLY A 181 -9.24 5.51 10.27
N ASP A 182 -8.33 6.01 11.10
CA ASP A 182 -8.62 6.81 12.28
C ASP A 182 -8.93 8.27 11.91
N GLU A 183 -10.19 8.51 11.61
CA GLU A 183 -10.69 9.83 11.22
C GLU A 183 -10.57 10.87 12.35
N ALA A 184 -10.76 10.44 13.60
CA ALA A 184 -10.68 11.34 14.73
C ALA A 184 -9.25 11.88 14.90
N LEU A 185 -8.26 10.98 14.85
CA LEU A 185 -6.86 11.34 14.93
C LEU A 185 -6.41 12.20 13.73
N LEU A 186 -6.90 11.92 12.52
CA LEU A 186 -6.61 12.77 11.35
C LEU A 186 -7.17 14.18 11.49
N ARG A 187 -8.33 14.35 12.11
CA ARG A 187 -8.86 15.71 12.42
C ARG A 187 -8.03 16.43 13.48
N GLU A 188 -7.60 15.72 14.52
CA GLU A 188 -6.70 16.28 15.54
C GLU A 188 -5.38 16.73 14.91
N LEU A 189 -4.76 15.89 14.09
CA LEU A 189 -3.54 16.23 13.34
C LEU A 189 -3.75 17.43 12.41
N SER A 190 -4.92 17.54 11.77
CA SER A 190 -5.26 18.69 10.93
C SER A 190 -5.34 19.98 11.74
N ALA A 191 -5.92 19.95 12.93
CA ALA A 191 -5.97 21.11 13.83
C ALA A 191 -4.57 21.47 14.37
N GLU A 192 -3.77 20.46 14.74
CA GLU A 192 -2.38 20.64 15.17
C GLU A 192 -1.54 21.34 14.09
N TRP A 193 -1.67 20.87 12.83
CA TRP A 193 -0.93 21.47 11.71
C TRP A 193 -1.37 22.90 11.42
N ALA A 194 -2.66 23.18 11.45
CA ALA A 194 -3.22 24.51 11.22
C ALA A 194 -2.80 25.54 12.29
N ALA A 195 -2.52 25.08 13.50
CA ALA A 195 -2.01 25.93 14.58
C ALA A 195 -0.50 26.26 14.45
N GLY A 196 0.21 25.63 13.49
CA GLY A 196 1.66 25.82 13.27
C GLY A 196 2.03 27.16 12.65
N PRO A 197 3.34 27.51 12.58
CA PRO A 197 3.81 28.81 12.11
C PRO A 197 3.54 29.03 10.61
N VAL A 198 3.12 30.25 10.29
CA VAL A 198 2.87 30.73 8.92
C VAL A 198 4.17 30.74 8.10
N GLN A 199 4.13 30.22 6.87
CA GLN A 199 5.28 30.19 5.97
C GLN A 199 5.55 31.58 5.33
N GLU A 200 6.73 32.13 5.55
CA GLU A 200 7.23 33.27 4.76
C GLU A 200 7.84 32.79 3.45
N GLN A 201 7.44 33.39 2.32
CA GLN A 201 7.99 33.09 1.00
C GLN A 201 9.40 33.67 0.86
N ARG A 202 10.40 32.81 0.60
CA ARG A 202 11.75 33.26 0.18
C ARG A 202 11.88 33.09 -1.34
N LEU A 203 12.48 34.09 -1.98
CA LEU A 203 12.93 34.06 -3.36
C LEU A 203 14.22 33.23 -3.43
N THR A 204 14.20 32.13 -4.15
CA THR A 204 15.38 31.28 -4.34
C THR A 204 16.08 31.64 -5.67
N PRO A 205 17.44 31.60 -5.76
CA PRO A 205 18.16 31.81 -7.01
C PRO A 205 17.80 30.78 -8.08
N SER A 206 17.91 31.16 -9.35
CA SER A 206 17.56 30.29 -10.47
C SER A 206 18.26 28.93 -10.44
N GLU A 207 19.52 28.90 -10.03
CA GLU A 207 20.29 27.65 -9.93
C GLU A 207 19.69 26.69 -8.86
N GLU A 208 19.23 27.23 -7.74
CA GLU A 208 18.56 26.40 -6.73
C GLU A 208 17.23 25.86 -7.23
N LEU A 209 16.50 26.62 -8.04
CA LEU A 209 15.25 26.17 -8.65
C LEU A 209 15.49 25.05 -9.68
N TYR A 210 16.56 25.13 -10.47
CA TYR A 210 16.92 24.04 -11.39
C TYR A 210 17.33 22.78 -10.65
N ALA A 211 18.19 22.88 -9.64
CA ALA A 211 18.56 21.76 -8.79
C ALA A 211 17.33 21.12 -8.12
N ARG A 212 16.38 21.95 -7.69
CA ARG A 212 15.12 21.47 -7.11
C ARG A 212 14.28 20.69 -8.12
N LEU A 213 14.14 21.18 -9.37
CA LEU A 213 13.42 20.44 -10.43
C LEU A 213 14.06 19.10 -10.74
N GLU A 214 15.39 19.06 -10.82
CA GLU A 214 16.11 17.82 -11.06
C GLU A 214 15.88 16.81 -9.94
N TRP A 215 15.96 17.25 -8.68
CA TRP A 215 15.68 16.42 -7.52
C TRP A 215 14.23 15.87 -7.55
N LEU A 216 13.24 16.74 -7.86
CA LEU A 216 11.85 16.34 -7.96
C LEU A 216 11.64 15.27 -9.05
N ALA A 217 12.31 15.41 -10.20
CA ALA A 217 12.25 14.44 -11.29
C ALA A 217 12.83 13.07 -10.86
N GLN A 218 13.99 13.06 -10.23
CA GLN A 218 14.61 11.84 -9.72
C GLN A 218 13.76 11.17 -8.64
N ARG A 219 13.19 11.95 -7.72
CA ARG A 219 12.29 11.43 -6.69
C ARG A 219 11.05 10.78 -7.29
N LYS A 220 10.43 11.43 -8.30
CA LYS A 220 9.29 10.89 -9.01
C LYS A 220 9.63 9.58 -9.72
N GLU A 221 10.80 9.47 -10.32
CA GLU A 221 11.25 8.24 -10.98
C GLU A 221 11.38 7.09 -9.98
N MET A 222 12.02 7.34 -8.83
CA MET A 222 12.13 6.34 -7.77
C MET A 222 10.75 5.86 -7.26
N LEU A 223 9.83 6.78 -7.05
CA LEU A 223 8.45 6.44 -6.66
C LEU A 223 7.71 5.66 -7.74
N SER A 224 7.99 5.94 -9.02
CA SER A 224 7.40 5.20 -10.13
C SER A 224 7.85 3.73 -10.15
N LEU A 225 9.08 3.43 -9.73
CA LEU A 225 9.55 2.06 -9.55
C LEU A 225 8.79 1.37 -8.41
N VAL A 226 8.65 2.03 -7.26
CA VAL A 226 7.89 1.50 -6.13
C VAL A 226 6.43 1.24 -6.50
N ALA A 227 5.79 2.17 -7.21
CA ALA A 227 4.41 2.00 -7.68
C ALA A 227 4.28 0.78 -8.59
N ARG A 228 5.22 0.61 -9.52
CA ARG A 228 5.25 -0.54 -10.42
C ARG A 228 5.42 -1.85 -9.66
N ASP A 229 6.37 -1.93 -8.74
CA ASP A 229 6.60 -3.13 -7.94
C ASP A 229 5.34 -3.52 -7.14
N LEU A 230 4.64 -2.54 -6.57
CA LEU A 230 3.37 -2.77 -5.89
C LEU A 230 2.29 -3.29 -6.85
N GLU A 231 2.18 -2.69 -8.03
CA GLU A 231 1.19 -3.09 -9.05
C GLU A 231 1.47 -4.47 -9.65
N GLU A 232 2.74 -4.83 -9.84
CA GLU A 232 3.18 -6.12 -10.39
C GLU A 232 3.19 -7.23 -9.34
N SER A 233 3.12 -6.90 -8.06
CA SER A 233 2.96 -7.90 -7.00
C SER A 233 1.69 -8.73 -7.21
N ALA A 234 1.69 -9.99 -6.75
CA ALA A 234 0.52 -10.87 -6.88
C ALA A 234 -0.74 -10.23 -6.26
N ILE A 235 -0.60 -9.58 -5.12
CA ILE A 235 -1.70 -8.90 -4.42
C ILE A 235 -2.13 -7.63 -5.17
N GLY A 236 -1.19 -6.83 -5.65
CA GLY A 236 -1.48 -5.64 -6.46
C GLY A 236 -2.20 -5.99 -7.76
N ALA A 237 -1.78 -7.07 -8.42
CA ALA A 237 -2.45 -7.59 -9.62
C ALA A 237 -3.90 -8.03 -9.31
N MET A 238 -4.13 -8.73 -8.20
CA MET A 238 -5.49 -9.10 -7.76
C MET A 238 -6.38 -7.87 -7.53
N LEU A 239 -5.88 -6.85 -6.84
CA LEU A 239 -6.61 -5.60 -6.62
C LEU A 239 -6.98 -4.89 -7.92
N ARG A 240 -6.08 -4.90 -8.91
CA ARG A 240 -6.37 -4.33 -10.24
C ARG A 240 -7.40 -5.13 -11.04
N MET A 241 -7.47 -6.45 -10.83
CA MET A 241 -8.47 -7.31 -11.49
C MET A 241 -9.89 -7.06 -10.94
N ALA A 242 -10.02 -6.67 -9.68
CA ALA A 242 -11.30 -6.43 -9.02
C ALA A 242 -11.29 -5.11 -8.23
N PRO A 243 -11.16 -3.95 -8.92
CA PRO A 243 -11.00 -2.66 -8.24
C PRO A 243 -12.22 -2.25 -7.42
N ASP A 244 -13.42 -2.65 -7.86
CA ASP A 244 -14.68 -2.27 -7.21
C ASP A 244 -15.03 -3.18 -6.03
N ASP A 245 -14.70 -4.47 -6.13
CA ASP A 245 -15.06 -5.47 -5.11
C ASP A 245 -13.99 -6.58 -4.99
N PRO A 246 -12.83 -6.27 -4.39
CA PRO A 246 -11.78 -7.26 -4.18
C PRO A 246 -12.15 -8.32 -3.13
N ASP A 247 -13.13 -8.04 -2.25
CA ASP A 247 -13.59 -9.01 -1.26
C ASP A 247 -14.36 -10.16 -1.93
N ARG A 248 -15.14 -9.84 -2.96
CA ARG A 248 -15.81 -10.85 -3.80
C ARG A 248 -14.81 -11.74 -4.54
N LEU A 249 -13.73 -11.17 -5.05
CA LEU A 249 -12.67 -11.97 -5.68
C LEU A 249 -12.10 -13.00 -4.70
N LEU A 250 -11.86 -12.61 -3.44
CA LEU A 250 -11.42 -13.56 -2.41
C LEU A 250 -12.45 -14.64 -2.11
N GLU A 251 -13.74 -14.33 -2.16
CA GLU A 251 -14.81 -15.32 -1.98
C GLU A 251 -14.83 -16.33 -3.12
N GLU A 252 -14.72 -15.87 -4.35
CA GLU A 252 -14.66 -16.72 -5.53
C GLU A 252 -13.43 -17.67 -5.49
N ILE A 253 -12.27 -17.15 -5.07
CA ILE A 253 -11.07 -17.97 -4.89
C ILE A 253 -11.27 -18.98 -3.74
N ALA A 254 -11.86 -18.56 -2.62
CA ALA A 254 -12.14 -19.46 -1.50
C ALA A 254 -13.06 -20.61 -1.89
N GLU A 255 -14.13 -20.34 -2.67
CA GLU A 255 -15.02 -21.36 -3.19
C GLU A 255 -14.29 -22.38 -4.08
N GLN A 256 -13.40 -21.91 -4.95
CA GLN A 256 -12.58 -22.77 -5.80
C GLN A 256 -11.62 -23.64 -4.99
N LEU A 257 -10.98 -23.08 -3.96
CA LEU A 257 -10.08 -23.83 -3.09
C LEU A 257 -10.84 -24.88 -2.27
N LEU A 258 -12.03 -24.56 -1.77
CA LEU A 258 -12.89 -25.53 -1.07
C LEU A 258 -13.30 -26.69 -1.98
N ALA A 259 -13.62 -26.41 -3.24
CA ALA A 259 -13.92 -27.47 -4.21
C ALA A 259 -12.69 -28.36 -4.45
N GLN A 260 -11.49 -27.80 -4.54
CA GLN A 260 -10.24 -28.55 -4.66
C GLN A 260 -9.96 -29.40 -3.41
N VAL A 261 -10.18 -28.86 -2.21
CA VAL A 261 -10.05 -29.62 -0.97
C VAL A 261 -10.98 -30.84 -0.99
N ALA A 262 -12.25 -30.66 -1.34
CA ALA A 262 -13.20 -31.76 -1.42
C ALA A 262 -12.78 -32.83 -2.46
N GLU A 263 -12.25 -32.43 -3.61
CA GLU A 263 -11.72 -33.35 -4.62
C GLU A 263 -10.52 -34.14 -4.07
N ARG A 264 -9.58 -33.45 -3.37
CA ARG A 264 -8.42 -34.17 -2.76
C ARG A 264 -8.84 -35.11 -1.65
N GLU A 265 -9.80 -34.73 -0.82
CA GLU A 265 -10.36 -35.63 0.23
C GLU A 265 -11.00 -36.86 -0.37
N ALA A 266 -11.77 -36.70 -1.46
CA ALA A 266 -12.35 -37.85 -2.17
C ALA A 266 -11.27 -38.75 -2.79
N ALA A 267 -10.23 -38.17 -3.38
CA ALA A 267 -9.09 -38.89 -3.93
C ALA A 267 -8.32 -39.68 -2.86
N LEU A 268 -8.09 -39.07 -1.70
CA LEU A 268 -7.45 -39.74 -0.56
C LEU A 268 -8.32 -40.92 -0.07
N ALA A 269 -9.62 -40.69 0.12
CA ALA A 269 -10.55 -41.74 0.55
C ALA A 269 -10.57 -42.94 -0.39
N ALA A 270 -10.51 -42.70 -1.71
CA ALA A 270 -10.44 -43.76 -2.72
C ALA A 270 -9.11 -44.57 -2.72
N LEU A 271 -8.05 -43.99 -2.15
CA LEU A 271 -6.75 -44.66 -2.02
C LEU A 271 -6.63 -45.51 -0.75
N VAL A 272 -7.30 -45.08 0.32
CA VAL A 272 -7.22 -45.72 1.65
C VAL A 272 -8.34 -46.71 1.90
N GLY A 273 -9.48 -46.57 1.21
CA GLY A 273 -10.60 -47.51 1.26
C GLY A 273 -10.41 -48.69 0.30
#